data_4035fe86f2db544f093e612eaec5b5c1
#
_entry.id   4035fe86f2db544f093e612eaec5b5c1
#
_cell.length_a   1.000
_cell.length_b   1.000
_cell.length_c   1.000
_cell.angle_alpha   90.00
_cell.angle_beta   90.00
_cell.angle_gamma   90.00
#
_symmetry.space_group_name_H-M   'P 1'
#
loop_
_entity.id
_entity.type
_entity.pdbx_description
1 polymer ?
#
loop_
_entity_poly.entity_id
_entity_poly.type
_entity_poly.pdbx_seq_one_letter_code
_entity_poly.pdbx_strand_id
1 'polypeptide(L)'
;MIPTGVTLDNSALLVVDVINSCAAEEYEDQERDIHYARIRHMVPSLAWFIAAYRRLGGTVMLVASVPWQERYLPDNINELYRNDATARYWATDTSGRAEEFYGIPTEGATIFTKPSYDAFTCPDLAAALDERGIRYLIVAGLFGDGCVLATICGGFSRGYHFIIAKDLIETTDDEDRQAMQKHLKERVWPLMYGPTLESRAILAAFSKCV
;
A
#
# COMPACT_ATOMS: atom_id res chain seq x y z
N MET A 1 -0.63 -1.61 20.86
CA MET A 1 -0.34 -3.07 20.93
C MET A 1 -1.07 -3.73 19.78
N ILE A 2 -0.49 -4.79 19.20
CA ILE A 2 -1.23 -5.62 18.23
C ILE A 2 -2.37 -6.35 18.94
N PRO A 3 -3.49 -6.69 18.25
CA PRO A 3 -4.61 -7.40 18.84
C PRO A 3 -4.20 -8.78 19.39
N THR A 4 -4.88 -9.22 20.45
CA THR A 4 -4.66 -10.57 20.99
C THR A 4 -5.08 -11.63 19.97
N GLY A 5 -4.27 -12.68 19.80
CA GLY A 5 -4.54 -13.77 18.85
C GLY A 5 -3.97 -13.56 17.45
N VAL A 6 -3.29 -12.45 17.19
CA VAL A 6 -2.54 -12.27 15.94
C VAL A 6 -1.28 -13.14 15.97
N THR A 7 -1.08 -13.92 14.93
CA THR A 7 0.08 -14.79 14.71
C THR A 7 0.63 -14.57 13.29
N LEU A 8 1.82 -15.10 13.00
CA LEU A 8 2.36 -15.09 11.64
C LEU A 8 1.48 -15.89 10.67
N ASP A 9 0.86 -16.99 11.15
CA ASP A 9 0.04 -17.87 10.33
C ASP A 9 -1.30 -17.27 9.91
N ASN A 10 -1.87 -16.35 10.72
CA ASN A 10 -3.16 -15.73 10.43
C ASN A 10 -3.05 -14.25 10.01
N SER A 11 -1.82 -13.79 9.77
CA SER A 11 -1.54 -12.42 9.33
C SER A 11 -0.67 -12.36 8.08
N ALA A 12 -0.83 -11.27 7.30
CA ALA A 12 0.02 -10.98 6.16
C ALA A 12 0.42 -9.49 6.14
N LEU A 13 1.62 -9.20 5.65
CA LEU A 13 2.02 -7.85 5.27
C LEU A 13 1.50 -7.57 3.86
N LEU A 14 0.62 -6.60 3.74
CA LEU A 14 0.08 -6.09 2.48
C LEU A 14 0.72 -4.76 2.15
N VAL A 15 1.54 -4.72 1.10
CA VAL A 15 2.22 -3.51 0.62
C VAL A 15 1.54 -3.03 -0.65
N VAL A 16 1.07 -1.79 -0.65
CA VAL A 16 0.24 -1.21 -1.71
C VAL A 16 1.03 -0.17 -2.50
N ASP A 17 1.10 -0.34 -3.82
CA ASP A 17 1.56 0.63 -4.82
C ASP A 17 2.95 1.27 -4.59
N VAL A 18 3.89 0.57 -4.02
CA VAL A 18 5.28 1.05 -3.95
C VAL A 18 5.98 0.75 -5.28
N ILE A 19 5.55 1.45 -6.32
CA ILE A 19 5.95 1.28 -7.71
C ILE A 19 6.60 2.56 -8.25
N ASN A 20 7.28 2.45 -9.40
CA ASN A 20 8.03 3.57 -9.96
C ASN A 20 7.16 4.80 -10.20
N SER A 21 5.96 4.64 -10.77
CA SER A 21 5.04 5.77 -11.03
C SER A 21 4.58 6.52 -9.77
N CYS A 22 4.75 5.92 -8.59
CA CYS A 22 4.35 6.51 -7.31
C CYS A 22 5.54 6.92 -6.43
N ALA A 23 6.79 6.68 -6.87
CA ALA A 23 7.96 6.87 -6.01
C ALA A 23 9.20 7.42 -6.74
N ALA A 24 9.41 7.06 -8.01
CA ALA A 24 10.63 7.43 -8.73
C ALA A 24 10.57 8.89 -9.22
N GLU A 25 11.73 9.56 -9.20
CA GLU A 25 11.87 10.97 -9.53
C GLU A 25 11.42 11.29 -10.96
N GLU A 26 11.64 10.37 -11.90
CA GLU A 26 11.21 10.52 -13.29
C GLU A 26 9.69 10.58 -13.51
N TYR A 27 8.90 10.22 -12.49
CA TYR A 27 7.44 10.29 -12.51
C TYR A 27 6.88 11.45 -11.67
N GLU A 28 7.73 12.33 -11.17
CA GLU A 28 7.30 13.59 -10.56
C GLU A 28 6.73 14.55 -11.61
N ASP A 29 5.74 15.33 -11.22
CA ASP A 29 5.14 16.35 -12.09
C ASP A 29 5.43 17.73 -11.53
N GLN A 30 6.47 18.38 -12.07
CA GLN A 30 6.92 19.71 -11.64
C GLN A 30 5.89 20.82 -11.97
N GLU A 31 5.09 20.65 -13.03
CA GLU A 31 4.08 21.66 -13.40
C GLU A 31 2.94 21.70 -12.37
N ARG A 32 2.73 20.60 -11.65
CA ARG A 32 1.69 20.43 -10.63
C ARG A 32 2.21 20.32 -9.22
N ASP A 33 3.50 20.55 -9.03
CA ASP A 33 4.14 20.45 -7.72
C ASP A 33 3.94 19.04 -7.05
N ILE A 34 3.95 17.99 -7.88
CA ILE A 34 3.86 16.61 -7.39
C ILE A 34 5.26 16.05 -7.21
N HIS A 35 5.65 15.85 -5.95
CA HIS A 35 6.97 15.33 -5.56
C HIS A 35 6.86 14.13 -4.63
N TYR A 36 7.89 13.27 -4.64
CA TYR A 36 7.93 12.00 -3.92
C TYR A 36 9.14 11.86 -2.99
N ALA A 37 9.77 12.96 -2.56
CA ALA A 37 10.98 12.89 -1.74
C ALA A 37 10.75 12.17 -0.40
N ARG A 38 9.60 12.42 0.26
CA ARG A 38 9.20 11.72 1.50
C ARG A 38 9.00 10.24 1.27
N ILE A 39 8.41 9.86 0.14
CA ILE A 39 8.23 8.46 -0.25
C ILE A 39 9.59 7.78 -0.39
N ARG A 40 10.50 8.38 -1.16
CA ARG A 40 11.86 7.86 -1.35
C ARG A 40 12.62 7.73 -0.02
N HIS A 41 12.38 8.64 0.91
CA HIS A 41 12.97 8.56 2.25
C HIS A 41 12.40 7.38 3.07
N MET A 42 11.13 7.06 2.93
CA MET A 42 10.46 5.96 3.64
C MET A 42 10.86 4.57 3.09
N VAL A 43 11.06 4.44 1.77
CA VAL A 43 11.26 3.15 1.07
C VAL A 43 12.36 2.26 1.68
N PRO A 44 13.55 2.77 2.08
CA PRO A 44 14.56 1.91 2.73
C PRO A 44 14.08 1.26 4.04
N SER A 45 13.27 1.98 4.83
CA SER A 45 12.69 1.45 6.06
C SER A 45 11.65 0.37 5.78
N LEU A 46 10.84 0.57 4.72
CA LEU A 46 9.86 -0.42 4.27
C LEU A 46 10.57 -1.68 3.73
N ALA A 47 11.61 -1.52 2.92
CA ALA A 47 12.38 -2.66 2.41
C ALA A 47 13.00 -3.49 3.54
N TRP A 48 13.55 -2.83 4.55
CA TRP A 48 14.05 -3.49 5.75
C TRP A 48 12.94 -4.23 6.51
N PHE A 49 11.77 -3.61 6.67
CA PHE A 49 10.63 -4.21 7.36
C PHE A 49 10.12 -5.46 6.63
N ILE A 50 9.98 -5.41 5.30
CA ILE A 50 9.59 -6.55 4.46
C ILE A 50 10.57 -7.72 4.70
N ALA A 51 11.87 -7.46 4.60
CA ALA A 51 12.89 -8.48 4.82
C ALA A 51 12.87 -9.04 6.25
N ALA A 52 12.66 -8.20 7.25
CA ALA A 52 12.59 -8.62 8.65
C ALA A 52 11.34 -9.47 8.92
N TYR A 53 10.18 -9.06 8.44
CA TYR A 53 8.92 -9.79 8.61
C TYR A 53 8.97 -11.17 7.94
N ARG A 54 9.55 -11.24 6.74
CA ARG A 54 9.79 -12.54 6.05
C ARG A 54 10.73 -13.45 6.81
N ARG A 55 11.81 -12.93 7.39
CA ARG A 55 12.74 -13.76 8.21
C ARG A 55 12.06 -14.37 9.44
N LEU A 56 10.99 -13.77 9.95
CA LEU A 56 10.15 -14.36 11.00
C LEU A 56 9.19 -15.43 10.46
N GLY A 57 9.13 -15.65 9.15
CA GLY A 57 8.18 -16.56 8.51
C GLY A 57 6.86 -15.90 8.09
N GLY A 58 6.77 -14.58 8.17
CA GLY A 58 5.54 -13.85 7.82
C GLY A 58 5.24 -13.86 6.31
N THR A 59 3.97 -13.95 5.96
CA THR A 59 3.48 -13.87 4.59
C THR A 59 3.54 -12.42 4.08
N VAL A 60 4.15 -12.21 2.90
CA VAL A 60 4.22 -10.88 2.25
C VAL A 60 3.45 -10.92 0.94
N MET A 61 2.55 -9.96 0.77
CA MET A 61 1.74 -9.72 -0.42
C MET A 61 1.99 -8.30 -0.92
N LEU A 62 2.36 -8.17 -2.19
CA LEU A 62 2.61 -6.90 -2.86
C LEU A 62 1.50 -6.66 -3.86
N VAL A 63 0.96 -5.44 -3.87
CA VAL A 63 -0.09 -5.04 -4.82
C VAL A 63 0.40 -3.85 -5.61
N ALA A 64 0.32 -3.94 -6.93
CA ALA A 64 0.60 -2.86 -7.87
C ALA A 64 -0.67 -2.47 -8.63
N SER A 65 -0.76 -1.23 -9.08
CA SER A 65 -1.78 -0.82 -10.05
C SER A 65 -1.53 -1.51 -11.39
N VAL A 66 -2.60 -1.79 -12.15
CA VAL A 66 -2.47 -2.02 -13.60
C VAL A 66 -1.94 -0.74 -14.27
N PRO A 67 -1.38 -0.83 -15.51
CA PRO A 67 -1.02 0.37 -16.25
C PRO A 67 -2.19 1.35 -16.35
N TRP A 68 -1.94 2.64 -16.05
CA TRP A 68 -2.95 3.70 -16.11
C TRP A 68 -3.26 4.08 -17.56
N GLN A 69 -3.87 3.12 -18.27
CA GLN A 69 -4.32 3.24 -19.65
C GLN A 69 -5.80 2.86 -19.70
N GLU A 70 -6.57 3.56 -20.53
CA GLU A 70 -8.02 3.42 -20.63
C GLU A 70 -8.49 1.96 -20.70
N ARG A 71 -7.77 1.11 -21.42
CA ARG A 71 -8.11 -0.31 -21.63
C ARG A 71 -8.02 -1.19 -20.37
N TYR A 72 -7.32 -0.74 -19.34
CA TYR A 72 -7.10 -1.51 -18.09
C TYR A 72 -7.90 -0.97 -16.90
N LEU A 73 -8.39 0.25 -17.01
CA LEU A 73 -9.06 0.96 -15.92
C LEU A 73 -10.58 0.84 -16.05
N PRO A 74 -11.32 0.78 -14.94
CA PRO A 74 -12.77 0.83 -14.97
C PRO A 74 -13.29 2.22 -15.43
N ASP A 75 -14.50 2.23 -15.97
CA ASP A 75 -15.09 3.43 -16.60
C ASP A 75 -15.12 4.65 -15.70
N ASN A 76 -15.42 4.48 -14.42
CA ASN A 76 -15.48 5.58 -13.45
C ASN A 76 -14.11 6.24 -13.23
N ILE A 77 -13.02 5.48 -13.27
CA ILE A 77 -11.66 6.03 -13.20
C ILE A 77 -11.31 6.71 -14.53
N ASN A 78 -11.61 6.06 -15.65
CA ASN A 78 -11.39 6.65 -16.97
C ASN A 78 -12.15 7.98 -17.13
N GLU A 79 -13.38 8.06 -16.65
CA GLU A 79 -14.18 9.28 -16.69
C GLU A 79 -13.58 10.38 -15.81
N LEU A 80 -13.13 10.04 -14.60
CA LEU A 80 -12.51 10.97 -13.67
C LEU A 80 -11.24 11.60 -14.26
N TYR A 81 -10.41 10.80 -14.92
CA TYR A 81 -9.10 11.25 -15.44
C TYR A 81 -9.11 11.61 -16.94
N ARG A 82 -10.21 11.42 -17.66
CA ARG A 82 -10.30 11.68 -19.12
C ARG A 82 -9.88 13.08 -19.53
N ASN A 83 -10.18 14.07 -18.70
CA ASN A 83 -9.86 15.48 -18.93
C ASN A 83 -8.74 15.98 -18.01
N ASP A 84 -8.25 15.13 -17.15
CA ASP A 84 -7.18 15.49 -16.24
C ASP A 84 -5.83 15.24 -16.91
N ALA A 85 -5.08 16.30 -17.08
CA ALA A 85 -3.72 16.20 -17.55
C ALA A 85 -2.82 15.40 -16.57
N THR A 86 -3.23 15.15 -15.29
CA THR A 86 -2.46 14.35 -14.30
C THR A 86 -2.33 12.89 -14.72
N ALA A 87 -3.31 12.32 -15.36
CA ALA A 87 -3.24 10.94 -15.82
C ALA A 87 -2.43 10.76 -17.11
N ARG A 88 -2.16 11.85 -17.84
CA ARG A 88 -1.57 11.76 -19.18
C ARG A 88 -0.16 11.22 -19.23
N TYR A 89 0.68 11.52 -18.24
CA TYR A 89 2.05 11.05 -18.28
C TYR A 89 2.14 9.54 -17.99
N TRP A 90 1.25 8.99 -17.17
CA TRP A 90 1.15 7.54 -16.95
C TRP A 90 0.60 6.85 -18.20
N ALA A 91 -0.43 7.43 -18.82
CA ALA A 91 -1.06 6.88 -20.00
C ALA A 91 -0.11 6.77 -21.21
N THR A 92 0.99 7.51 -21.22
CA THR A 92 2.00 7.47 -22.29
C THR A 92 3.12 6.46 -22.03
N ASP A 93 3.30 5.98 -20.81
CA ASP A 93 4.30 4.96 -20.51
C ASP A 93 3.81 3.58 -20.93
N THR A 94 4.41 3.04 -21.98
CA THR A 94 4.14 1.69 -22.50
C THR A 94 5.28 0.71 -22.22
N SER A 95 6.32 1.13 -21.50
CA SER A 95 7.50 0.30 -21.20
C SER A 95 7.22 -0.78 -20.15
N GLY A 96 6.19 -0.61 -19.33
CA GLY A 96 5.92 -1.43 -18.13
C GLY A 96 6.73 -1.01 -16.91
N ARG A 97 7.61 -0.02 -17.05
CA ARG A 97 8.49 0.45 -15.97
C ARG A 97 7.72 1.16 -14.86
N ALA A 98 6.62 1.82 -15.19
CA ALA A 98 5.77 2.54 -14.24
C ALA A 98 5.24 1.62 -13.12
N GLU A 99 4.93 0.36 -13.45
CA GLU A 99 4.35 -0.64 -12.56
C GLU A 99 5.38 -1.49 -11.81
N GLU A 100 6.68 -1.37 -12.14
CA GLU A 100 7.75 -2.07 -11.42
C GLU A 100 7.87 -1.56 -9.98
N PHE A 101 8.13 -2.46 -9.04
CA PHE A 101 8.32 -2.10 -7.63
C PHE A 101 9.58 -1.27 -7.42
N TYR A 102 9.43 -0.17 -6.70
CA TYR A 102 10.49 0.79 -6.42
C TYR A 102 11.23 0.49 -5.12
N GLY A 103 12.46 0.02 -5.21
CA GLY A 103 13.38 -0.08 -4.06
C GLY A 103 12.99 -1.05 -2.96
N ILE A 104 12.00 -1.92 -3.17
CA ILE A 104 11.58 -2.93 -2.21
C ILE A 104 11.83 -4.35 -2.73
N PRO A 105 12.13 -5.34 -1.84
CA PRO A 105 12.35 -6.71 -2.25
C PRO A 105 11.03 -7.41 -2.63
N THR A 106 11.01 -8.03 -3.81
CA THR A 106 9.86 -8.78 -4.34
C THR A 106 9.99 -10.29 -4.20
N GLU A 107 11.21 -10.79 -3.96
CA GLU A 107 11.46 -12.23 -3.83
C GLU A 107 10.60 -12.87 -2.75
N GLY A 108 9.96 -14.00 -3.07
CA GLY A 108 9.12 -14.78 -2.16
C GLY A 108 7.86 -14.05 -1.68
N ALA A 109 7.51 -12.94 -2.26
CA ALA A 109 6.21 -12.29 -2.09
C ALA A 109 5.21 -12.81 -3.14
N THR A 110 3.92 -12.85 -2.79
CA THR A 110 2.86 -13.02 -3.77
C THR A 110 2.49 -11.65 -4.33
N ILE A 111 2.48 -11.51 -5.66
CA ILE A 111 2.23 -10.23 -6.33
C ILE A 111 0.84 -10.25 -6.95
N PHE A 112 0.10 -9.16 -6.76
CA PHE A 112 -1.22 -8.92 -7.30
C PHE A 112 -1.26 -7.60 -8.06
N THR A 113 -2.20 -7.48 -9.01
CA THR A 113 -2.47 -6.22 -9.71
C THR A 113 -3.92 -5.82 -9.53
N LYS A 114 -4.17 -4.54 -9.34
CA LYS A 114 -5.50 -3.97 -9.11
C LYS A 114 -5.84 -2.89 -10.14
N PRO A 115 -7.07 -2.87 -10.66
CA PRO A 115 -7.51 -1.87 -11.63
C PRO A 115 -8.07 -0.59 -10.99
N SER A 116 -8.14 -0.51 -9.66
CA SER A 116 -8.70 0.63 -8.93
C SER A 116 -7.89 0.92 -7.67
N TYR A 117 -8.31 1.90 -6.86
CA TYR A 117 -7.61 2.28 -5.62
C TYR A 117 -7.59 1.17 -4.58
N ASP A 118 -8.72 0.49 -4.37
CA ASP A 118 -8.85 -0.61 -3.41
C ASP A 118 -8.15 -1.88 -3.94
N ALA A 119 -7.21 -2.44 -3.18
CA ALA A 119 -6.53 -3.69 -3.51
C ALA A 119 -7.50 -4.87 -3.66
N PHE A 120 -8.63 -4.84 -2.98
CA PHE A 120 -9.66 -5.88 -3.06
C PHE A 120 -10.51 -5.81 -4.35
N THR A 121 -10.25 -4.88 -5.24
CA THR A 121 -10.73 -4.93 -6.63
C THR A 121 -10.01 -6.01 -7.45
N CYS A 122 -8.91 -6.54 -6.95
CA CYS A 122 -8.29 -7.78 -7.41
C CYS A 122 -8.93 -8.98 -6.66
N PRO A 123 -9.77 -9.81 -7.31
CA PRO A 123 -10.44 -10.93 -6.65
C PRO A 123 -9.45 -12.00 -6.16
N ASP A 124 -8.32 -12.15 -6.82
CA ASP A 124 -7.30 -13.14 -6.48
C ASP A 124 -6.64 -12.82 -5.12
N LEU A 125 -6.59 -11.55 -4.72
CA LEU A 125 -6.08 -11.16 -3.41
C LEU A 125 -6.96 -11.74 -2.29
N ALA A 126 -8.27 -11.57 -2.36
CA ALA A 126 -9.20 -12.09 -1.36
C ALA A 126 -9.15 -13.63 -1.32
N ALA A 127 -9.14 -14.27 -2.48
CA ALA A 127 -9.02 -15.74 -2.58
C ALA A 127 -7.72 -16.25 -1.93
N ALA A 128 -6.58 -15.59 -2.21
CA ALA A 128 -5.29 -15.98 -1.62
C ALA A 128 -5.22 -15.77 -0.10
N LEU A 129 -5.89 -14.75 0.43
CA LEU A 129 -6.00 -14.51 1.87
C LEU A 129 -6.86 -15.57 2.54
N ASP A 130 -8.01 -15.91 1.95
CA ASP A 130 -8.93 -16.91 2.48
C ASP A 130 -8.32 -18.33 2.44
N GLU A 131 -7.65 -18.70 1.36
CA GLU A 131 -6.95 -19.99 1.23
C GLU A 131 -5.90 -20.20 2.33
N ARG A 132 -5.21 -19.11 2.73
CA ARG A 132 -4.20 -19.13 3.79
C ARG A 132 -4.75 -18.92 5.19
N GLY A 133 -6.04 -18.71 5.35
CA GLY A 133 -6.67 -18.40 6.63
C GLY A 133 -6.26 -17.05 7.22
N ILE A 134 -5.79 -16.11 6.38
CA ILE A 134 -5.35 -14.78 6.80
C ILE A 134 -6.58 -13.94 7.20
N ARG A 135 -6.52 -13.37 8.39
CA ARG A 135 -7.56 -12.49 8.96
C ARG A 135 -7.04 -11.12 9.33
N TYR A 136 -5.73 -11.00 9.56
CA TYR A 136 -5.08 -9.75 9.98
C TYR A 136 -4.15 -9.26 8.89
N LEU A 137 -4.30 -8.01 8.50
CA LEU A 137 -3.49 -7.36 7.48
C LEU A 137 -2.63 -6.26 8.11
N ILE A 138 -1.32 -6.43 8.04
CA ILE A 138 -0.38 -5.35 8.32
C ILE A 138 -0.28 -4.57 7.03
N VAL A 139 -0.77 -3.33 7.01
CA VAL A 139 -0.79 -2.52 5.79
C VAL A 139 0.32 -1.48 5.78
N ALA A 140 0.98 -1.34 4.63
CA ALA A 140 2.02 -0.36 4.33
C ALA A 140 1.91 0.08 2.86
N GLY A 141 2.62 1.12 2.46
CA GLY A 141 2.73 1.55 1.05
C GLY A 141 2.11 2.91 0.75
N LEU A 142 1.60 3.09 -0.46
CA LEU A 142 1.25 4.35 -1.10
C LEU A 142 -0.16 4.31 -1.71
N PHE A 143 -0.84 5.42 -1.88
CA PHE A 143 -0.71 6.66 -1.11
C PHE A 143 -1.60 6.55 0.12
N GLY A 144 -1.14 7.08 1.28
CA GLY A 144 -1.87 6.97 2.54
C GLY A 144 -3.29 7.50 2.46
N ASP A 145 -3.49 8.61 1.80
CA ASP A 145 -4.79 9.28 1.56
C ASP A 145 -5.54 8.77 0.31
N GLY A 146 -4.95 7.81 -0.41
CA GLY A 146 -5.48 7.23 -1.65
C GLY A 146 -5.67 5.71 -1.56
N CYS A 147 -4.81 4.96 -2.27
CA CYS A 147 -4.94 3.51 -2.41
C CYS A 147 -4.86 2.76 -1.07
N VAL A 148 -4.03 3.20 -0.13
CA VAL A 148 -3.96 2.60 1.21
C VAL A 148 -5.27 2.83 1.96
N LEU A 149 -5.81 4.06 1.97
CA LEU A 149 -7.10 4.37 2.58
C LEU A 149 -8.22 3.53 1.97
N ALA A 150 -8.31 3.48 0.63
CA ALA A 150 -9.33 2.70 -0.06
C ALA A 150 -9.23 1.21 0.27
N THR A 151 -8.02 0.66 0.33
CA THR A 151 -7.77 -0.74 0.70
C THR A 151 -8.14 -1.03 2.15
N ILE A 152 -7.84 -0.14 3.09
CA ILE A 152 -8.27 -0.27 4.49
C ILE A 152 -9.80 -0.31 4.57
N CYS A 153 -10.49 0.64 3.93
CA CYS A 153 -11.96 0.70 3.92
C CYS A 153 -12.58 -0.55 3.28
N GLY A 154 -12.07 -0.95 2.10
CA GLY A 154 -12.57 -2.11 1.37
C GLY A 154 -12.34 -3.42 2.10
N GLY A 155 -11.15 -3.63 2.66
CA GLY A 155 -10.82 -4.83 3.43
C GLY A 155 -11.58 -4.90 4.76
N PHE A 156 -11.72 -3.79 5.47
CA PHE A 156 -12.49 -3.73 6.72
C PHE A 156 -13.97 -4.08 6.48
N SER A 157 -14.55 -3.59 5.39
CA SER A 157 -15.93 -3.93 5.00
C SER A 157 -16.11 -5.42 4.63
N ARG A 158 -15.02 -6.12 4.30
CA ARG A 158 -14.98 -7.57 4.04
C ARG A 158 -14.65 -8.41 5.27
N GLY A 159 -14.47 -7.76 6.44
CA GLY A 159 -14.23 -8.43 7.71
C GLY A 159 -12.77 -8.70 8.04
N TYR A 160 -11.81 -8.13 7.31
CA TYR A 160 -10.39 -8.17 7.68
C TYR A 160 -10.09 -7.21 8.81
N HIS A 161 -9.15 -7.58 9.68
CA HIS A 161 -8.62 -6.72 10.72
C HIS A 161 -7.33 -6.05 10.24
N PHE A 162 -7.16 -4.77 10.53
CA PHE A 162 -5.96 -4.03 10.11
C PHE A 162 -5.03 -3.73 11.29
N ILE A 163 -3.73 -3.82 11.00
CA ILE A 163 -2.62 -3.29 11.80
C ILE A 163 -1.87 -2.33 10.87
N ILE A 164 -1.91 -1.05 11.17
CA ILE A 164 -1.46 -0.01 10.24
C ILE A 164 -0.04 0.40 10.62
N ALA A 165 0.93 0.11 9.73
CA ALA A 165 2.33 0.45 9.91
C ALA A 165 2.56 1.92 9.53
N LYS A 166 2.23 2.86 10.44
CA LYS A 166 2.10 4.29 10.13
C LYS A 166 3.37 4.97 9.61
N ASP A 167 4.54 4.49 10.00
CA ASP A 167 5.84 4.98 9.55
C ASP A 167 6.26 4.39 8.19
N LEU A 168 5.50 3.42 7.68
CA LEU A 168 5.70 2.77 6.38
C LEU A 168 4.57 3.06 5.39
N ILE A 169 3.80 4.11 5.62
CA ILE A 169 2.79 4.64 4.72
C ILE A 169 3.13 6.09 4.44
N GLU A 170 3.16 6.46 3.16
CA GLU A 170 3.46 7.83 2.76
C GLU A 170 2.53 8.31 1.64
N THR A 171 2.50 9.62 1.41
CA THR A 171 1.82 10.25 0.29
C THR A 171 2.76 11.27 -0.38
N THR A 172 2.30 12.00 -1.38
CA THR A 172 3.10 13.03 -2.05
C THR A 172 3.56 14.12 -1.07
N ASP A 173 4.52 14.94 -1.48
CA ASP A 173 5.08 16.01 -0.63
C ASP A 173 4.12 17.23 -0.48
N ASP A 174 2.96 17.20 -1.17
CA ASP A 174 1.90 18.20 -1.07
C ASP A 174 1.42 18.38 0.38
N GLU A 175 1.36 19.63 0.85
CA GLU A 175 1.09 19.95 2.25
C GLU A 175 -0.33 19.55 2.71
N ASP A 176 -1.34 19.72 1.84
CA ASP A 176 -2.73 19.37 2.16
C ASP A 176 -2.88 17.85 2.25
N ARG A 177 -2.25 17.09 1.34
CA ARG A 177 -2.23 15.64 1.40
C ARG A 177 -1.47 15.12 2.62
N GLN A 178 -0.36 15.75 2.98
CA GLN A 178 0.40 15.42 4.19
C GLN A 178 -0.43 15.71 5.46
N ALA A 179 -1.16 16.83 5.51
CA ALA A 179 -2.06 17.15 6.61
C ALA A 179 -3.21 16.13 6.73
N MET A 180 -3.82 15.75 5.61
CA MET A 180 -4.85 14.71 5.57
C MET A 180 -4.31 13.37 6.05
N GLN A 181 -3.17 12.92 5.52
CA GLN A 181 -2.53 11.66 5.92
C GLN A 181 -2.20 11.64 7.42
N LYS A 182 -1.68 12.73 7.94
CA LYS A 182 -1.41 12.86 9.39
C LYS A 182 -2.69 12.68 10.19
N HIS A 183 -3.79 13.32 9.79
CA HIS A 183 -5.09 13.18 10.46
C HIS A 183 -5.61 11.74 10.40
N LEU A 184 -5.47 11.06 9.25
CA LEU A 184 -5.81 9.64 9.10
C LEU A 184 -5.01 8.78 10.08
N LYS A 185 -3.69 8.92 10.13
CA LYS A 185 -2.79 8.13 11.00
C LYS A 185 -3.03 8.36 12.50
N GLU A 186 -3.34 9.59 12.90
CA GLU A 186 -3.42 9.97 14.31
C GLU A 186 -4.84 9.88 14.90
N ARG A 187 -5.88 10.00 14.06
CA ARG A 187 -7.27 10.13 14.52
C ARG A 187 -8.22 9.11 13.93
N VAL A 188 -8.24 8.97 12.60
CA VAL A 188 -9.28 8.18 11.94
C VAL A 188 -8.97 6.69 12.02
N TRP A 189 -7.79 6.27 11.58
CA TRP A 189 -7.45 4.87 11.52
C TRP A 189 -7.44 4.17 12.89
N PRO A 190 -6.81 4.74 13.95
CA PRO A 190 -6.80 4.09 15.25
C PRO A 190 -8.19 4.01 15.91
N LEU A 191 -9.11 4.91 15.53
CA LEU A 191 -10.46 4.91 16.05
C LEU A 191 -11.39 3.93 15.33
N MET A 192 -11.24 3.80 14.00
CA MET A 192 -12.24 3.14 13.16
C MET A 192 -11.80 1.80 12.57
N TYR A 193 -10.51 1.63 12.30
CA TYR A 193 -10.04 0.50 11.47
C TYR A 193 -9.05 -0.42 12.17
N GLY A 194 -8.26 0.05 13.11
CA GLY A 194 -7.34 -0.79 13.85
C GLY A 194 -6.11 -0.06 14.40
N PRO A 195 -5.28 -0.77 15.16
CA PRO A 195 -4.10 -0.19 15.79
C PRO A 195 -3.14 0.36 14.74
N THR A 196 -2.75 1.62 14.92
CA THR A 196 -1.82 2.36 14.07
C THR A 196 -0.50 2.48 14.81
N LEU A 197 0.51 1.72 14.39
CA LEU A 197 1.74 1.44 15.14
C LEU A 197 2.99 1.74 14.32
N GLU A 198 4.09 1.97 15.00
CA GLU A 198 5.42 1.97 14.39
C GLU A 198 5.82 0.54 13.95
N SER A 199 6.48 0.41 12.82
CA SER A 199 6.93 -0.86 12.26
C SER A 199 7.78 -1.69 13.24
N ARG A 200 8.65 -1.03 13.98
CA ARG A 200 9.47 -1.69 15.03
C ARG A 200 8.63 -2.31 16.14
N ALA A 201 7.55 -1.65 16.54
CA ALA A 201 6.63 -2.19 17.54
C ALA A 201 5.86 -3.40 17.02
N ILE A 202 5.51 -3.41 15.74
CA ILE A 202 4.87 -4.55 15.06
C ILE A 202 5.83 -5.74 15.06
N LEU A 203 7.07 -5.59 14.58
CA LEU A 203 8.06 -6.67 14.57
C LEU A 203 8.37 -7.20 15.97
N ALA A 204 8.52 -6.32 16.95
CA ALA A 204 8.77 -6.71 18.33
C ALA A 204 7.65 -7.56 18.93
N ALA A 205 6.41 -7.37 18.49
CA ALA A 205 5.28 -8.17 18.93
C ALA A 205 5.34 -9.60 18.38
N PHE A 206 5.70 -9.78 17.11
CA PHE A 206 5.88 -11.10 16.51
C PHE A 206 7.12 -11.83 17.01
N SER A 207 8.22 -11.11 17.29
CA SER A 207 9.47 -11.72 17.79
C SER A 207 9.35 -12.29 19.20
N LYS A 208 8.34 -11.91 19.99
CA LYS A 208 8.08 -12.47 21.33
C LYS A 208 7.26 -13.75 21.30
N CYS A 209 6.72 -14.11 20.13
CA CYS A 209 5.89 -15.30 19.95
C CYS A 209 6.68 -16.49 19.39
N VAL A 210 7.97 -16.29 19.09
CA VAL A 210 8.94 -17.31 18.67
C VAL A 210 9.89 -17.57 19.84
#